data_4ea7e2ff146cfb0e964b20b3ce6ad36b
#
_entry.id   4ea7e2ff146cfb0e964b20b3ce6ad36b
#
_cell.length_a   1.000
_cell.length_b   1.000
_cell.length_c   1.000
_cell.angle_alpha   90.00
_cell.angle_beta   90.00
_cell.angle_gamma   90.00
#
_symmetry.space_group_name_H-M   'P 1'
#
loop_
_entity.id
_entity.type
_entity.pdbx_description
1 polymer ?
#
loop_
_entity_poly.entity_id
_entity_poly.type
_entity_poly.pdbx_seq_one_letter_code
_entity_poly.pdbx_strand_id
1 'polypeptide(L)'
;MRKKVMAANWKMYKTPDETRAYFRDFLPLVAGHNRDEIVACPPYTDVATAIEEARGSNVRIGVQNVHWKADGAFTGEISAPMLLCLGVTHVIIGHSERRQYFGETDDTVNLRLKTALESGLTPICCVGEVLEEREAAMTDDVLRRQCVRAFHAISAKKAARLIVAYEPVWAIGTGKTATPQIAAEAHALIRYEAGKIFGEEFSAQMRILYGGSVKPENASALMAQEEIDGALVGGASLDPKSFAAIIKY
;
A
#
# COMPACT_ATOMS: atom_id res chain seq x y z
N MET A 1 -12.83 -0.74 -16.26
CA MET A 1 -11.56 -0.10 -15.84
C MET A 1 -11.49 -0.17 -14.32
N ARG A 2 -10.37 -0.61 -13.72
CA ARG A 2 -10.20 -0.70 -12.26
C ARG A 2 -10.12 0.71 -11.65
N LYS A 3 -10.81 0.96 -10.53
CA LYS A 3 -10.70 2.24 -9.81
C LYS A 3 -9.31 2.34 -9.18
N LYS A 4 -8.54 3.36 -9.54
CA LYS A 4 -7.19 3.55 -9.02
C LYS A 4 -7.18 3.95 -7.55
N VAL A 5 -6.06 3.67 -6.86
CA VAL A 5 -5.85 3.99 -5.44
C VAL A 5 -4.57 4.81 -5.28
N MET A 6 -4.69 5.97 -4.67
CA MET A 6 -3.56 6.82 -4.30
C MET A 6 -3.37 6.75 -2.79
N ALA A 7 -2.42 5.94 -2.35
CA ALA A 7 -2.14 5.69 -0.94
C ALA A 7 -0.86 6.42 -0.50
N ALA A 8 -0.96 7.19 0.58
CA ALA A 8 0.17 7.83 1.24
C ALA A 8 0.70 6.93 2.35
N ASN A 9 1.97 6.55 2.29
CA ASN A 9 2.70 5.95 3.39
C ASN A 9 3.56 7.03 4.06
N TRP A 10 3.12 7.54 5.20
CA TRP A 10 3.87 8.58 5.92
C TRP A 10 5.10 8.06 6.63
N LYS A 11 5.26 6.73 6.71
CA LYS A 11 6.37 6.12 7.44
C LYS A 11 6.43 6.66 8.88
N MET A 12 7.62 6.94 9.41
CA MET A 12 7.83 7.46 10.77
C MET A 12 7.97 8.99 10.75
N TYR A 13 6.92 9.68 10.30
CA TYR A 13 6.87 11.14 10.22
C TYR A 13 5.56 11.66 10.79
N LYS A 14 5.61 12.89 11.24
CA LYS A 14 4.54 13.73 11.80
C LYS A 14 4.16 13.39 13.24
N THR A 15 3.71 14.42 13.89
CA THR A 15 3.07 14.43 15.21
C THR A 15 1.57 14.72 15.03
N PRO A 16 0.73 14.56 16.07
CA PRO A 16 -0.70 14.89 15.97
C PRO A 16 -0.97 16.33 15.50
N ASP A 17 -0.18 17.31 15.94
CA ASP A 17 -0.37 18.70 15.51
C ASP A 17 0.02 18.93 14.03
N GLU A 18 1.10 18.29 13.58
CA GLU A 18 1.49 18.31 12.17
C GLU A 18 0.47 17.56 11.30
N THR A 19 -0.16 16.51 11.83
CA THR A 19 -1.25 15.79 11.19
C THR A 19 -2.48 16.68 11.00
N ARG A 20 -2.90 17.44 12.02
CA ARG A 20 -3.98 18.43 11.89
C ARG A 20 -3.66 19.48 10.82
N ALA A 21 -2.44 20.03 10.87
CA ALA A 21 -2.00 21.02 9.88
C ALA A 21 -2.02 20.44 8.47
N TYR A 22 -1.55 19.20 8.29
CA TYR A 22 -1.57 18.52 7.00
C TYR A 22 -2.98 18.37 6.45
N PHE A 23 -3.93 17.82 7.21
CA PHE A 23 -5.30 17.60 6.74
C PHE A 23 -6.03 18.94 6.46
N ARG A 24 -5.85 19.96 7.30
CA ARG A 24 -6.38 21.29 7.03
C ARG A 24 -5.96 21.84 5.67
N ASP A 25 -4.70 21.61 5.27
CA ASP A 25 -4.16 22.10 4.01
C ASP A 25 -4.46 21.15 2.83
N PHE A 26 -4.57 19.83 3.10
CA PHE A 26 -4.77 18.79 2.09
C PHE A 26 -6.22 18.61 1.63
N LEU A 27 -7.17 18.56 2.57
CA LEU A 27 -8.55 18.23 2.24
C LEU A 27 -9.19 19.19 1.22
N PRO A 28 -8.99 20.53 1.29
CA PRO A 28 -9.50 21.42 0.26
C PRO A 28 -8.94 21.15 -1.14
N LEU A 29 -7.69 20.65 -1.22
CA LEU A 29 -7.04 20.36 -2.50
C LEU A 29 -7.63 19.12 -3.19
N VAL A 30 -8.24 18.20 -2.45
CA VAL A 30 -8.81 16.95 -2.99
C VAL A 30 -10.33 16.86 -2.83
N ALA A 31 -10.95 17.95 -2.38
CA ALA A 31 -12.41 18.02 -2.25
C ALA A 31 -13.09 17.74 -3.61
N GLY A 32 -14.09 16.86 -3.61
CA GLY A 32 -14.82 16.48 -4.83
C GLY A 32 -14.07 15.54 -5.78
N HIS A 33 -12.84 15.12 -5.47
CA HIS A 33 -12.13 14.14 -6.28
C HIS A 33 -12.76 12.74 -6.09
N ASN A 34 -13.36 12.20 -7.17
CA ASN A 34 -14.09 10.93 -7.14
C ASN A 34 -13.50 9.88 -8.09
N ARG A 35 -12.54 10.27 -8.95
CA ARG A 35 -11.93 9.38 -9.92
C ARG A 35 -11.19 8.23 -9.24
N ASP A 36 -10.40 8.54 -8.22
CA ASP A 36 -9.55 7.59 -7.53
C ASP A 36 -9.93 7.47 -6.05
N GLU A 37 -9.54 6.38 -5.42
CA GLU A 37 -9.61 6.22 -3.97
C GLU A 37 -8.36 6.84 -3.33
N ILE A 38 -8.54 7.66 -2.30
CA ILE A 38 -7.45 8.34 -1.59
C ILE A 38 -7.33 7.72 -0.22
N VAL A 39 -6.12 7.26 0.14
CA VAL A 39 -5.82 6.64 1.43
C VAL A 39 -4.61 7.35 2.06
N ALA A 40 -4.69 7.70 3.34
CA ALA A 40 -3.54 8.17 4.11
C ALA A 40 -3.22 7.17 5.23
N CYS A 41 -1.95 6.74 5.30
CA CYS A 41 -1.48 5.79 6.31
C CYS A 41 -0.45 6.47 7.22
N PRO A 42 -0.91 7.19 8.27
CA PRO A 42 -0.05 7.79 9.29
C PRO A 42 0.55 6.75 10.24
N PRO A 43 1.56 7.10 11.06
CA PRO A 43 1.97 6.28 12.19
C PRO A 43 0.83 6.14 13.22
N TYR A 44 0.90 5.11 14.07
CA TYR A 44 -0.19 4.80 15.01
C TYR A 44 -0.54 5.94 15.97
N THR A 45 0.45 6.75 16.37
CA THR A 45 0.28 7.92 17.24
C THR A 45 -0.68 8.96 16.67
N ASP A 46 -0.85 8.97 15.36
CA ASP A 46 -1.58 10.01 14.63
C ASP A 46 -2.93 9.51 14.06
N VAL A 47 -3.20 8.19 14.18
CA VAL A 47 -4.40 7.58 13.57
C VAL A 47 -5.69 8.22 14.08
N ALA A 48 -5.84 8.41 15.39
CA ALA A 48 -7.05 9.00 15.96
C ALA A 48 -7.26 10.43 15.44
N THR A 49 -6.18 11.22 15.41
CA THR A 49 -6.20 12.59 14.86
C THR A 49 -6.55 12.58 13.37
N ALA A 50 -5.93 11.70 12.59
CA ALA A 50 -6.20 11.61 11.15
C ALA A 50 -7.66 11.22 10.86
N ILE A 51 -8.24 10.30 11.64
CA ILE A 51 -9.67 9.92 11.53
C ILE A 51 -10.59 11.10 11.85
N GLU A 52 -10.27 11.87 12.90
CA GLU A 52 -11.03 13.05 13.27
C GLU A 52 -11.02 14.11 12.15
N GLU A 53 -9.84 14.46 11.68
CA GLU A 53 -9.65 15.48 10.64
C GLU A 53 -10.24 15.06 9.28
N ALA A 54 -10.13 13.78 8.89
CA ALA A 54 -10.68 13.28 7.63
C ALA A 54 -12.20 13.06 7.65
N ARG A 55 -12.88 13.28 8.78
CA ARG A 55 -14.31 13.01 8.93
C ARG A 55 -15.15 13.80 7.91
N GLY A 56 -16.03 13.08 7.20
CA GLY A 56 -16.89 13.69 6.17
C GLY A 56 -16.18 13.97 4.84
N SER A 57 -14.90 13.67 4.72
CA SER A 57 -14.14 13.81 3.47
C SER A 57 -14.17 12.52 2.63
N ASN A 58 -13.57 12.60 1.45
CA ASN A 58 -13.35 11.46 0.55
C ASN A 58 -12.03 10.72 0.82
N VAL A 59 -11.30 11.07 1.88
CA VAL A 59 -10.03 10.46 2.25
C VAL A 59 -10.27 9.34 3.26
N ARG A 60 -9.71 8.15 2.97
CA ARG A 60 -9.72 7.00 3.87
C ARG A 60 -8.45 6.99 4.72
N ILE A 61 -8.58 6.50 5.95
CA ILE A 61 -7.41 6.34 6.83
C ILE A 61 -7.03 4.87 6.90
N GLY A 62 -5.76 4.63 6.66
CA GLY A 62 -5.09 3.35 6.83
C GLY A 62 -4.03 3.41 7.91
N VAL A 63 -3.33 2.30 8.09
CA VAL A 63 -2.18 2.15 9.00
C VAL A 63 -1.03 1.43 8.32
N GLN A 64 0.14 1.41 8.97
CA GLN A 64 1.38 0.93 8.38
C GLN A 64 1.72 -0.52 8.73
N ASN A 65 0.94 -1.15 9.63
CA ASN A 65 1.08 -2.56 10.04
C ASN A 65 -0.13 -3.00 10.87
N VAL A 66 -0.24 -4.32 11.13
CA VAL A 66 -1.19 -4.93 12.05
C VAL A 66 -0.64 -6.26 12.56
N HIS A 67 -0.86 -6.59 13.83
CA HIS A 67 -0.53 -7.90 14.37
C HIS A 67 -1.60 -8.95 14.00
N TRP A 68 -1.20 -10.21 13.90
CA TRP A 68 -2.09 -11.32 13.49
C TRP A 68 -2.93 -11.91 14.62
N LYS A 69 -2.73 -11.48 15.86
CA LYS A 69 -3.59 -11.85 16.99
C LYS A 69 -4.53 -10.70 17.34
N ALA A 70 -5.73 -11.03 17.80
CA ALA A 70 -6.73 -10.05 18.19
C ALA A 70 -6.37 -9.35 19.51
N ASP A 71 -5.70 -10.07 20.39
CA ASP A 71 -5.23 -9.65 21.70
C ASP A 71 -4.10 -10.56 22.21
N GLY A 72 -3.56 -10.28 23.40
CA GLY A 72 -2.60 -11.14 24.08
C GLY A 72 -1.32 -10.43 24.53
N ALA A 73 -0.35 -11.22 24.98
CA ALA A 73 0.95 -10.75 25.46
C ALA A 73 1.91 -10.43 24.31
N PHE A 74 1.62 -9.37 23.56
CA PHE A 74 2.39 -8.89 22.42
C PHE A 74 2.72 -7.40 22.60
N THR A 75 3.54 -7.10 23.60
CA THR A 75 3.89 -5.73 24.00
C THR A 75 4.37 -4.90 22.81
N GLY A 76 3.69 -3.77 22.55
CA GLY A 76 4.01 -2.84 21.47
C GLY A 76 3.26 -3.10 20.16
N GLU A 77 2.58 -4.24 19.99
CA GLU A 77 1.80 -4.57 18.80
C GLU A 77 0.38 -3.95 18.85
N ILE A 78 -0.16 -3.72 17.65
CA ILE A 78 -1.51 -3.20 17.45
C ILE A 78 -2.34 -4.22 16.69
N SER A 79 -3.51 -4.56 17.23
CA SER A 79 -4.40 -5.57 16.66
C SER A 79 -5.48 -4.96 15.75
N ALA A 80 -6.09 -5.79 14.90
CA ALA A 80 -7.16 -5.36 14.01
C ALA A 80 -8.39 -4.79 14.76
N PRO A 81 -8.88 -5.38 15.90
CA PRO A 81 -9.95 -4.77 16.67
C PRO A 81 -9.64 -3.35 17.16
N MET A 82 -8.40 -3.07 17.61
CA MET A 82 -7.98 -1.72 18.03
C MET A 82 -8.07 -0.72 16.87
N LEU A 83 -7.74 -1.13 15.65
CA LEU A 83 -7.78 -0.28 14.46
C LEU A 83 -9.23 -0.04 13.99
N LEU A 84 -10.03 -1.09 13.96
CA LEU A 84 -11.43 -1.01 13.52
C LEU A 84 -12.29 -0.12 14.43
N CYS A 85 -12.07 -0.14 15.75
CA CYS A 85 -12.81 0.72 16.67
C CYS A 85 -12.53 2.22 16.45
N LEU A 86 -11.38 2.57 15.86
CA LEU A 86 -11.07 3.94 15.45
C LEU A 86 -11.68 4.32 14.10
N GLY A 87 -12.10 3.34 13.27
CA GLY A 87 -12.60 3.58 11.93
C GLY A 87 -11.54 3.45 10.83
N VAL A 88 -10.40 2.80 11.12
CA VAL A 88 -9.38 2.47 10.12
C VAL A 88 -9.96 1.52 9.07
N THR A 89 -9.63 1.75 7.80
CA THR A 89 -10.14 0.96 6.67
C THR A 89 -9.07 0.18 5.93
N HIS A 90 -7.84 0.66 5.92
CA HIS A 90 -6.73 0.08 5.16
C HIS A 90 -5.54 -0.26 6.05
N VAL A 91 -4.68 -1.17 5.58
CA VAL A 91 -3.43 -1.49 6.27
C VAL A 91 -2.34 -1.88 5.28
N ILE A 92 -1.16 -1.27 5.40
CA ILE A 92 0.04 -1.68 4.66
C ILE A 92 0.63 -2.91 5.36
N ILE A 93 0.95 -3.95 4.60
CA ILE A 93 1.50 -5.21 5.12
C ILE A 93 2.72 -5.61 4.30
N GLY A 94 3.80 -6.01 4.97
CA GLY A 94 5.00 -6.52 4.33
C GLY A 94 5.83 -5.47 3.61
N HIS A 95 5.70 -4.18 3.98
CA HIS A 95 6.52 -3.10 3.41
C HIS A 95 8.01 -3.44 3.48
N SER A 96 8.78 -3.08 2.45
CA SER A 96 10.20 -3.41 2.32
C SER A 96 11.02 -3.04 3.55
N GLU A 97 10.78 -1.88 4.16
CA GLU A 97 11.46 -1.46 5.39
C GLU A 97 11.18 -2.43 6.55
N ARG A 98 9.97 -2.98 6.65
CA ARG A 98 9.65 -3.95 7.71
C ARG A 98 10.31 -5.31 7.48
N ARG A 99 10.44 -5.72 6.22
CA ARG A 99 11.20 -6.92 5.86
C ARG A 99 12.69 -6.73 6.18
N GLN A 100 13.24 -5.57 5.85
CA GLN A 100 14.65 -5.27 5.99
C GLN A 100 15.07 -5.02 7.44
N TYR A 101 14.29 -4.25 8.21
CA TYR A 101 14.71 -3.76 9.54
C TYR A 101 14.02 -4.46 10.71
N PHE A 102 12.86 -5.09 10.49
CA PHE A 102 12.03 -5.66 11.56
C PHE A 102 11.77 -7.16 11.40
N GLY A 103 12.51 -7.83 10.51
CA GLY A 103 12.48 -9.29 10.37
C GLY A 103 11.16 -9.84 9.85
N GLU A 104 10.34 -9.06 9.15
CA GLU A 104 9.13 -9.59 8.52
C GLU A 104 9.49 -10.54 7.37
N THR A 105 8.90 -11.73 7.40
CA THR A 105 9.06 -12.78 6.39
C THR A 105 7.78 -12.93 5.58
N ASP A 106 7.83 -13.67 4.47
CA ASP A 106 6.63 -13.97 3.68
C ASP A 106 5.57 -14.71 4.52
N ASP A 107 5.97 -15.54 5.48
CA ASP A 107 5.04 -16.25 6.37
C ASP A 107 4.36 -15.30 7.36
N THR A 108 5.09 -14.35 7.96
CA THR A 108 4.47 -13.34 8.85
C THR A 108 3.59 -12.36 8.07
N VAL A 109 3.93 -12.05 6.82
CA VAL A 109 3.08 -11.28 5.90
C VAL A 109 1.78 -12.03 5.63
N ASN A 110 1.82 -13.34 5.36
CA ASN A 110 0.62 -14.16 5.18
C ASN A 110 -0.29 -14.14 6.40
N LEU A 111 0.26 -14.29 7.62
CA LEU A 111 -0.52 -14.25 8.87
C LEU A 111 -1.23 -12.90 9.02
N ARG A 112 -0.54 -11.78 8.82
CA ARG A 112 -1.10 -10.42 8.89
C ARG A 112 -2.17 -10.21 7.83
N LEU A 113 -1.92 -10.71 6.62
CA LEU A 113 -2.84 -10.59 5.48
C LEU A 113 -4.17 -11.31 5.75
N LYS A 114 -4.11 -12.56 6.26
CA LYS A 114 -5.29 -13.32 6.66
C LYS A 114 -6.11 -12.57 7.70
N THR A 115 -5.45 -12.08 8.76
CA THR A 115 -6.12 -11.33 9.82
C THR A 115 -6.76 -10.04 9.31
N ALA A 116 -6.07 -9.27 8.48
CA ALA A 116 -6.63 -8.04 7.91
C ALA A 116 -7.88 -8.32 7.08
N LEU A 117 -7.83 -9.33 6.19
CA LEU A 117 -8.96 -9.72 5.34
C LEU A 117 -10.13 -10.26 6.16
N GLU A 118 -9.89 -11.11 7.16
CA GLU A 118 -10.91 -11.68 8.05
C GLU A 118 -11.57 -10.63 8.93
N SER A 119 -10.83 -9.62 9.34
CA SER A 119 -11.34 -8.50 10.13
C SER A 119 -12.10 -7.46 9.30
N GLY A 120 -12.05 -7.54 7.97
CA GLY A 120 -12.72 -6.58 7.08
C GLY A 120 -11.87 -5.35 6.70
N LEU A 121 -10.60 -5.29 7.12
CA LEU A 121 -9.65 -4.30 6.62
C LEU A 121 -9.32 -4.56 5.14
N THR A 122 -8.92 -3.52 4.43
CA THR A 122 -8.40 -3.58 3.07
C THR A 122 -6.87 -3.58 3.13
N PRO A 123 -6.18 -4.73 2.96
CA PRO A 123 -4.74 -4.77 2.99
C PRO A 123 -4.12 -4.28 1.69
N ILE A 124 -3.01 -3.54 1.82
CA ILE A 124 -2.07 -3.20 0.75
C ILE A 124 -0.82 -4.06 1.00
N CYS A 125 -0.74 -5.20 0.30
CA CYS A 125 0.35 -6.16 0.45
C CYS A 125 1.53 -5.75 -0.41
N CYS A 126 2.67 -5.46 0.22
CA CYS A 126 3.89 -5.05 -0.47
C CYS A 126 4.74 -6.26 -0.89
N VAL A 127 5.16 -6.25 -2.15
CA VAL A 127 6.07 -7.21 -2.76
C VAL A 127 7.10 -6.48 -3.61
N GLY A 128 8.31 -7.02 -3.72
CA GLY A 128 9.34 -6.42 -4.57
C GLY A 128 10.73 -6.96 -4.25
N GLU A 129 11.61 -6.82 -5.21
CA GLU A 129 12.99 -7.29 -5.18
C GLU A 129 13.96 -6.20 -4.71
N VAL A 130 15.04 -6.62 -4.05
CA VAL A 130 16.20 -5.79 -3.72
C VAL A 130 17.15 -5.64 -4.92
N LEU A 131 18.14 -4.75 -4.82
CA LEU A 131 19.07 -4.45 -5.93
C LEU A 131 19.84 -5.71 -6.37
N GLU A 132 20.33 -6.48 -5.43
CA GLU A 132 21.10 -7.69 -5.71
C GLU A 132 20.27 -8.74 -6.45
N GLU A 133 19.00 -8.91 -6.08
CA GLU A 133 18.07 -9.82 -6.76
C GLU A 133 17.79 -9.35 -8.19
N ARG A 134 17.64 -8.02 -8.38
CA ARG A 134 17.43 -7.45 -9.72
C ARG A 134 18.65 -7.59 -10.62
N GLU A 135 19.83 -7.29 -10.11
CA GLU A 135 21.09 -7.43 -10.86
C GLU A 135 21.37 -8.91 -11.23
N ALA A 136 20.91 -9.85 -10.41
CA ALA A 136 20.95 -11.27 -10.69
C ALA A 136 19.81 -11.76 -11.61
N ALA A 137 18.99 -10.88 -12.17
CA ALA A 137 17.81 -11.18 -12.99
C ALA A 137 16.77 -12.09 -12.29
N MET A 138 16.65 -12.00 -10.97
CA MET A 138 15.76 -12.82 -10.14
C MET A 138 14.41 -12.16 -9.85
N THR A 139 14.08 -11.02 -10.44
CA THR A 139 12.83 -10.28 -10.19
C THR A 139 11.61 -11.20 -10.25
N ASP A 140 11.49 -11.99 -11.31
CA ASP A 140 10.33 -12.87 -11.53
C ASP A 140 10.21 -13.95 -10.45
N ASP A 141 11.31 -14.55 -10.05
CA ASP A 141 11.32 -15.59 -9.01
C ASP A 141 10.99 -15.01 -7.63
N VAL A 142 11.48 -13.79 -7.34
CA VAL A 142 11.18 -13.08 -6.10
C VAL A 142 9.70 -12.73 -6.01
N LEU A 143 9.15 -12.09 -7.04
CA LEU A 143 7.74 -11.71 -7.07
C LEU A 143 6.81 -12.92 -7.01
N ARG A 144 7.14 -14.00 -7.76
CA ARG A 144 6.41 -15.27 -7.68
C ARG A 144 6.44 -15.84 -6.28
N ARG A 145 7.62 -15.98 -5.67
CA ARG A 145 7.78 -16.50 -4.31
C ARG A 145 6.97 -15.69 -3.31
N GLN A 146 7.10 -14.37 -3.33
CA GLN A 146 6.40 -13.49 -2.40
C GLN A 146 4.88 -13.58 -2.57
N CYS A 147 4.35 -13.60 -3.80
CA CYS A 147 2.92 -13.75 -4.06
C CYS A 147 2.40 -15.11 -3.58
N VAL A 148 3.07 -16.21 -3.95
CA VAL A 148 2.67 -17.57 -3.56
C VAL A 148 2.63 -17.73 -2.04
N ARG A 149 3.64 -17.21 -1.34
CA ARG A 149 3.72 -17.30 0.13
C ARG A 149 2.72 -16.38 0.80
N ALA A 150 2.65 -15.11 0.39
CA ALA A 150 1.72 -14.14 0.97
C ALA A 150 0.25 -14.56 0.82
N PHE A 151 -0.12 -15.16 -0.32
CA PHE A 151 -1.51 -15.53 -0.62
C PHE A 151 -1.85 -16.98 -0.24
N HIS A 152 -0.90 -17.72 0.34
CA HIS A 152 -1.11 -19.11 0.73
C HIS A 152 -2.34 -19.31 1.61
N ALA A 153 -3.22 -20.26 1.22
CA ALA A 153 -4.46 -20.60 1.92
C ALA A 153 -5.43 -19.41 2.14
N ILE A 154 -5.41 -18.41 1.24
CA ILE A 154 -6.43 -17.37 1.16
C ILE A 154 -7.32 -17.69 -0.04
N SER A 155 -8.65 -17.75 0.14
CA SER A 155 -9.57 -17.95 -0.98
C SER A 155 -9.84 -16.64 -1.74
N ALA A 156 -10.19 -16.72 -3.03
CA ALA A 156 -10.55 -15.56 -3.84
C ALA A 156 -11.66 -14.71 -3.19
N LYS A 157 -12.65 -15.33 -2.58
CA LYS A 157 -13.72 -14.63 -1.84
C LYS A 157 -13.17 -13.79 -0.68
N LYS A 158 -12.23 -14.33 0.10
CA LYS A 158 -11.57 -13.57 1.19
C LYS A 158 -10.68 -12.47 0.64
N ALA A 159 -9.97 -12.73 -0.47
CA ALA A 159 -9.06 -11.78 -1.10
C ALA A 159 -9.76 -10.60 -1.81
N ALA A 160 -11.08 -10.54 -1.87
CA ALA A 160 -11.84 -9.54 -2.65
C ALA A 160 -11.44 -8.07 -2.40
N ARG A 161 -10.85 -7.77 -1.23
CA ARG A 161 -10.37 -6.43 -0.88
C ARG A 161 -8.85 -6.26 -0.99
N LEU A 162 -8.13 -7.31 -1.40
CA LEU A 162 -6.68 -7.29 -1.50
C LEU A 162 -6.23 -6.27 -2.55
N ILE A 163 -5.31 -5.41 -2.15
CA ILE A 163 -4.52 -4.55 -3.02
C ILE A 163 -3.07 -5.02 -2.89
N VAL A 164 -2.33 -5.04 -3.99
CA VAL A 164 -0.89 -5.32 -3.98
C VAL A 164 -0.13 -4.04 -4.29
N ALA A 165 1.01 -3.83 -3.65
CA ALA A 165 1.93 -2.76 -4.00
C ALA A 165 3.26 -3.37 -4.44
N TYR A 166 3.67 -3.06 -5.66
CA TYR A 166 5.00 -3.42 -6.16
C TYR A 166 6.02 -2.38 -5.74
N GLU A 167 6.97 -2.79 -4.93
CA GLU A 167 8.08 -1.97 -4.44
C GLU A 167 9.37 -2.41 -5.13
N PRO A 168 9.84 -1.73 -6.20
CA PRO A 168 11.23 -1.91 -6.65
C PRO A 168 12.15 -1.34 -5.56
N VAL A 169 12.58 -2.20 -4.59
CA VAL A 169 13.28 -1.74 -3.37
C VAL A 169 14.54 -0.98 -3.72
N TRP A 170 15.21 -1.36 -4.82
CA TRP A 170 16.37 -0.68 -5.37
C TRP A 170 16.10 0.77 -5.84
N ALA A 171 14.83 1.15 -6.02
CA ALA A 171 14.39 2.49 -6.43
C ALA A 171 13.78 3.31 -5.27
N ILE A 172 13.71 2.77 -4.04
CA ILE A 172 13.14 3.48 -2.89
C ILE A 172 14.22 4.27 -2.17
N GLY A 173 14.12 5.61 -2.18
CA GLY A 173 15.05 6.48 -1.45
C GLY A 173 16.47 6.57 -2.04
N THR A 174 16.73 5.94 -3.18
CA THR A 174 18.06 5.88 -3.80
C THR A 174 18.29 6.95 -4.88
N GLY A 175 17.22 7.68 -5.26
CA GLY A 175 17.24 8.57 -6.42
C GLY A 175 17.06 7.87 -7.77
N LYS A 176 17.12 6.54 -7.81
CA LYS A 176 16.76 5.74 -9.00
C LYS A 176 15.24 5.63 -9.10
N THR A 177 14.72 5.50 -10.30
CA THR A 177 13.29 5.26 -10.58
C THR A 177 13.16 4.13 -11.58
N ALA A 178 12.23 3.22 -11.37
CA ALA A 178 11.82 2.31 -12.42
C ALA A 178 11.10 3.10 -13.51
N THR A 179 11.34 2.76 -14.77
CA THR A 179 10.55 3.33 -15.87
C THR A 179 9.10 2.84 -15.77
N PRO A 180 8.12 3.58 -16.33
CA PRO A 180 6.73 3.11 -16.35
C PRO A 180 6.59 1.70 -16.98
N GLN A 181 7.39 1.37 -17.99
CA GLN A 181 7.40 0.06 -18.63
C GLN A 181 7.87 -1.04 -17.69
N ILE A 182 9.00 -0.84 -17.00
CA ILE A 182 9.53 -1.80 -16.02
C ILE A 182 8.50 -2.04 -14.90
N ALA A 183 7.84 -0.98 -14.42
CA ALA A 183 6.79 -1.10 -13.43
C ALA A 183 5.58 -1.89 -13.97
N ALA A 184 5.13 -1.59 -15.19
CA ALA A 184 4.01 -2.29 -15.82
C ALA A 184 4.30 -3.79 -16.03
N GLU A 185 5.52 -4.16 -16.45
CA GLU A 185 5.95 -5.56 -16.59
C GLU A 185 5.88 -6.31 -15.25
N ALA A 186 6.40 -5.73 -14.19
CA ALA A 186 6.32 -6.33 -12.85
C ALA A 186 4.86 -6.45 -12.38
N HIS A 187 4.01 -5.46 -12.63
CA HIS A 187 2.57 -5.52 -12.31
C HIS A 187 1.86 -6.62 -13.09
N ALA A 188 2.15 -6.77 -14.38
CA ALA A 188 1.60 -7.85 -15.22
C ALA A 188 1.98 -9.23 -14.66
N LEU A 189 3.23 -9.42 -14.24
CA LEU A 189 3.68 -10.65 -13.59
C LEU A 189 2.94 -10.92 -12.27
N ILE A 190 2.82 -9.91 -11.39
CA ILE A 190 2.06 -10.04 -10.14
C ILE A 190 0.62 -10.44 -10.42
N ARG A 191 -0.02 -9.82 -11.41
CA ARG A 191 -1.39 -10.13 -11.83
C ARG A 191 -1.51 -11.55 -12.36
N TYR A 192 -0.56 -12.00 -13.16
CA TYR A 192 -0.49 -13.37 -13.66
C TYR A 192 -0.35 -14.40 -12.53
N GLU A 193 0.55 -14.17 -11.57
CA GLU A 193 0.71 -15.06 -10.42
C GLU A 193 -0.56 -15.07 -9.52
N ALA A 194 -1.21 -13.92 -9.33
CA ALA A 194 -2.50 -13.86 -8.64
C ALA A 194 -3.60 -14.64 -9.39
N GLY A 195 -3.58 -14.62 -10.73
CA GLY A 195 -4.50 -15.39 -11.58
C GLY A 195 -4.39 -16.89 -11.37
N LYS A 196 -3.15 -17.40 -11.21
CA LYS A 196 -2.93 -18.81 -10.89
C LYS A 196 -3.48 -19.22 -9.53
N ILE A 197 -3.50 -18.30 -8.56
CA ILE A 197 -3.89 -18.57 -7.18
C ILE A 197 -5.40 -18.37 -6.99
N PHE A 198 -5.95 -17.29 -7.53
CA PHE A 198 -7.33 -16.85 -7.27
C PHE A 198 -8.27 -17.00 -8.46
N GLY A 199 -7.74 -17.27 -9.66
CA GLY A 199 -8.47 -17.29 -10.92
C GLY A 199 -8.34 -15.96 -11.69
N GLU A 200 -8.49 -16.05 -13.02
CA GLU A 200 -8.29 -14.91 -13.95
C GLU A 200 -9.31 -13.80 -13.73
N GLU A 201 -10.57 -14.14 -13.46
CA GLU A 201 -11.62 -13.15 -13.19
C GLU A 201 -11.26 -12.26 -11.98
N PHE A 202 -10.73 -12.86 -10.91
CA PHE A 202 -10.26 -12.13 -9.73
C PHE A 202 -9.07 -11.25 -10.07
N SER A 203 -8.03 -11.80 -10.72
CA SER A 203 -6.80 -11.07 -11.00
C SER A 203 -7.01 -9.91 -11.95
N ALA A 204 -7.96 -10.03 -12.89
CA ALA A 204 -8.36 -8.95 -13.79
C ALA A 204 -8.96 -7.74 -13.03
N GLN A 205 -9.54 -7.93 -11.85
CA GLN A 205 -10.10 -6.88 -11.00
C GLN A 205 -9.17 -6.43 -9.87
N MET A 206 -8.12 -7.20 -9.56
CA MET A 206 -7.17 -6.88 -8.49
C MET A 206 -6.42 -5.59 -8.81
N ARG A 207 -6.34 -4.70 -7.81
CA ARG A 207 -5.61 -3.43 -7.94
C ARG A 207 -4.15 -3.63 -7.55
N ILE A 208 -3.24 -3.14 -8.40
CA ILE A 208 -1.79 -3.20 -8.17
C ILE A 208 -1.23 -1.79 -8.23
N LEU A 209 -0.58 -1.36 -7.15
CA LEU A 209 -0.03 -0.02 -6.97
C LEU A 209 1.47 -0.03 -7.23
N TYR A 210 1.97 1.03 -7.81
CA TYR A 210 3.40 1.27 -7.89
C TYR A 210 3.92 1.90 -6.59
N GLY A 211 4.84 1.23 -5.93
CA GLY A 211 5.43 1.62 -4.63
C GLY A 211 6.86 2.16 -4.69
N GLY A 212 7.37 2.44 -5.88
CA GLY A 212 8.68 3.10 -6.04
C GLY A 212 8.60 4.62 -5.88
N SER A 213 9.59 5.34 -6.41
CA SER A 213 9.63 6.80 -6.33
C SER A 213 8.55 7.44 -7.23
N VAL A 214 7.50 7.99 -6.63
CA VAL A 214 6.44 8.75 -7.29
C VAL A 214 6.55 10.21 -6.92
N LYS A 215 6.48 11.08 -7.95
CA LYS A 215 6.50 12.54 -7.83
C LYS A 215 5.44 13.13 -8.78
N PRO A 216 5.03 14.39 -8.59
CA PRO A 216 4.08 15.04 -9.50
C PRO A 216 4.49 14.94 -10.98
N GLU A 217 5.80 15.03 -11.26
CA GLU A 217 6.34 15.06 -12.63
C GLU A 217 6.25 13.71 -13.35
N ASN A 218 6.23 12.59 -12.63
CA ASN A 218 6.18 11.25 -13.24
C ASN A 218 4.83 10.53 -13.05
N ALA A 219 3.93 11.08 -12.24
CA ALA A 219 2.66 10.44 -11.89
C ALA A 219 1.80 10.15 -13.13
N SER A 220 1.67 11.11 -14.04
CA SER A 220 0.87 10.95 -15.26
C SER A 220 1.39 9.82 -16.16
N ALA A 221 2.70 9.73 -16.35
CA ALA A 221 3.32 8.68 -17.17
C ALA A 221 3.14 7.27 -16.56
N LEU A 222 3.22 7.16 -15.22
CA LEU A 222 2.94 5.92 -14.50
C LEU A 222 1.46 5.54 -14.62
N MET A 223 0.57 6.48 -14.37
CA MET A 223 -0.89 6.24 -14.39
C MET A 223 -1.45 6.02 -15.80
N ALA A 224 -0.69 6.33 -16.86
CA ALA A 224 -1.05 6.00 -18.23
C ALA A 224 -0.86 4.50 -18.55
N GLN A 225 -0.12 3.75 -17.74
CA GLN A 225 0.07 2.31 -17.94
C GLN A 225 -1.19 1.55 -17.52
N GLU A 226 -1.65 0.61 -18.36
CA GLU A 226 -2.87 -0.18 -18.13
C GLU A 226 -2.75 -1.07 -16.89
N GLU A 227 -1.55 -1.59 -16.62
CA GLU A 227 -1.30 -2.49 -15.50
C GLU A 227 -1.12 -1.78 -14.16
N ILE A 228 -1.00 -0.44 -14.14
CA ILE A 228 -0.80 0.34 -12.92
C ILE A 228 -2.13 0.92 -12.43
N ASP A 229 -2.60 0.44 -11.28
CA ASP A 229 -3.88 0.81 -10.66
C ASP A 229 -3.73 1.84 -9.53
N GLY A 230 -2.66 2.62 -9.54
CA GLY A 230 -2.41 3.67 -8.56
C GLY A 230 -1.00 3.66 -8.01
N ALA A 231 -0.81 4.33 -6.88
CA ALA A 231 0.51 4.47 -6.25
C ALA A 231 0.45 4.34 -4.73
N LEU A 232 1.51 3.74 -4.17
CA LEU A 232 1.83 3.81 -2.75
C LEU A 232 2.98 4.81 -2.59
N VAL A 233 2.65 6.03 -2.15
CA VAL A 233 3.55 7.19 -2.18
C VAL A 233 4.19 7.40 -0.81
N GLY A 234 5.52 7.38 -0.75
CA GLY A 234 6.29 7.69 0.46
C GLY A 234 6.52 9.20 0.64
N GLY A 235 7.77 9.65 0.60
CA GLY A 235 8.20 11.01 0.94
C GLY A 235 7.41 12.15 0.30
N ALA A 236 7.02 12.01 -0.99
CA ALA A 236 6.23 13.04 -1.68
C ALA A 236 4.81 13.18 -1.11
N SER A 237 4.31 12.21 -0.33
CA SER A 237 3.01 12.32 0.33
C SER A 237 3.03 13.09 1.64
N LEU A 238 4.21 13.46 2.14
CA LEU A 238 4.35 14.25 3.36
C LEU A 238 4.03 15.73 3.16
N ASP A 239 4.07 16.21 1.92
CA ASP A 239 3.63 17.55 1.55
C ASP A 239 2.22 17.50 0.93
N PRO A 240 1.24 18.25 1.47
CA PRO A 240 -0.15 18.26 1.00
C PRO A 240 -0.30 18.61 -0.49
N LYS A 241 0.47 19.58 -0.97
CA LYS A 241 0.37 20.05 -2.36
C LYS A 241 0.96 19.04 -3.33
N SER A 242 2.11 18.47 -2.97
CA SER A 242 2.77 17.42 -3.76
C SER A 242 1.87 16.19 -3.89
N PHE A 243 1.28 15.72 -2.78
CA PHE A 243 0.40 14.55 -2.83
C PHE A 243 -0.90 14.84 -3.61
N ALA A 244 -1.49 16.01 -3.42
CA ALA A 244 -2.65 16.42 -4.22
C ALA A 244 -2.35 16.52 -5.72
N ALA A 245 -1.15 16.99 -6.11
CA ALA A 245 -0.71 17.01 -7.50
C ALA A 245 -0.54 15.60 -8.08
N ILE A 246 0.02 14.65 -7.29
CA ILE A 246 0.13 13.23 -7.68
C ILE A 246 -1.26 12.62 -7.89
N ILE A 247 -2.25 12.91 -7.02
CA ILE A 247 -3.63 12.41 -7.14
C ILE A 247 -4.30 12.95 -8.42
N LYS A 248 -3.98 14.17 -8.81
CA LYS A 248 -4.60 14.85 -9.95
C LYS A 248 -3.91 14.60 -11.30
N TYR A 249 -2.87 13.75 -11.35
CA TYR A 249 -2.02 13.41 -12.51
C TYR A 249 -2.68 13.62 -13.87
#